data_131c9611ec9c36c7dae64339e15a1ac9
#
_entry.id   131c9611ec9c36c7dae64339e15a1ac9
#
_cell.length_a   1.000
_cell.length_b   1.000
_cell.length_c   1.000
_cell.angle_alpha   90.00
_cell.angle_beta   90.00
_cell.angle_gamma   90.00
#
_symmetry.space_group_name_H-M   'P 1'
#
loop_
_entity.id
_entity.type
_entity.pdbx_description
1 polymer ?
#
loop_
_entity_poly.entity_id
_entity_poly.type
_entity_poly.pdbx_seq_one_letter_code
_entity_poly.pdbx_strand_id
1 'polypeptide(L)'
;MKKTLRKPVLAVGPFHPLQEEMEFFQLTVDGEIVTDIDVRISYNHRGIEKLSETLQFDQVPFLVSRVCGICSASHPLAYVQAVEEIAGVKPPER
;
A
#
# COMPACT_ATOMS: atom_id res chain seq x y z
N MET A 1 -6.38 46.11 1.70
CA MET A 1 -6.50 44.74 1.17
C MET A 1 -5.60 43.82 2.00
N LYS A 2 -6.17 42.92 2.81
CA LYS A 2 -5.39 41.88 3.47
C LYS A 2 -4.94 40.87 2.41
N LYS A 3 -3.65 40.85 2.09
CA LYS A 3 -3.02 39.87 1.23
C LYS A 3 -3.14 38.51 1.93
N THR A 4 -4.09 37.70 1.53
CA THR A 4 -4.20 36.31 2.03
C THR A 4 -2.93 35.61 1.61
N LEU A 5 -1.98 35.45 2.51
CA LEU A 5 -0.77 34.68 2.29
C LEU A 5 -1.20 33.23 2.04
N ARG A 6 -1.05 32.76 0.81
CA ARG A 6 -1.27 31.35 0.50
C ARG A 6 -0.27 30.55 1.31
N LYS A 7 -0.77 29.56 2.06
CA LYS A 7 0.11 28.62 2.79
C LYS A 7 1.01 27.88 1.79
N PRO A 8 2.27 27.70 2.11
CA PRO A 8 3.18 26.96 1.24
C PRO A 8 2.69 25.51 1.06
N VAL A 9 2.91 24.99 -0.15
CA VAL A 9 2.59 23.64 -0.54
C VAL A 9 3.88 22.92 -0.90
N LEU A 10 4.14 21.78 -0.26
CA LEU A 10 5.29 20.93 -0.50
C LEU A 10 4.85 19.66 -1.22
N ALA A 11 5.55 19.32 -2.29
CA ALA A 11 5.33 18.06 -3.01
C ALA A 11 6.41 17.05 -2.62
N VAL A 12 6.00 15.84 -2.22
CA VAL A 12 6.87 14.72 -1.90
C VAL A 12 6.48 13.55 -2.79
N GLY A 13 7.43 13.06 -3.57
CA GLY A 13 7.19 12.01 -4.55
C GLY A 13 6.78 12.55 -5.94
N PRO A 14 6.41 11.66 -6.91
CA PRO A 14 6.35 10.18 -6.76
C PRO A 14 7.71 9.49 -6.62
N PHE A 15 8.79 10.18 -6.96
CA PHE A 15 10.17 9.70 -6.81
C PHE A 15 10.83 10.42 -5.65
N HIS A 16 11.05 9.70 -4.56
CA HIS A 16 11.73 10.22 -3.38
C HIS A 16 12.64 9.16 -2.77
N PRO A 17 13.86 9.48 -2.35
CA PRO A 17 14.84 8.48 -1.90
C PRO A 17 14.44 7.72 -0.63
N LEU A 18 13.47 8.22 0.15
CA LEU A 18 12.95 7.56 1.35
C LEU A 18 11.68 6.72 1.08
N GLN A 19 11.18 6.70 -0.16
CA GLN A 19 10.04 5.88 -0.55
C GLN A 19 10.53 4.61 -1.25
N GLU A 20 10.09 3.45 -0.79
CA GLU A 20 10.32 2.17 -1.46
C GLU A 20 9.41 2.03 -2.69
N GLU A 21 8.17 2.52 -2.57
CA GLU A 21 7.14 2.50 -3.60
C GLU A 21 6.79 3.94 -4.01
N MET A 22 6.38 4.12 -5.24
CA MET A 22 6.00 5.44 -5.75
C MET A 22 4.68 5.90 -5.14
N GLU A 23 4.74 6.98 -4.38
CA GLU A 23 3.60 7.66 -3.77
C GLU A 23 3.78 9.16 -3.89
N PHE A 24 2.70 9.89 -4.05
CA PHE A 24 2.73 11.35 -4.11
C PHE A 24 1.96 11.94 -2.93
N PHE A 25 2.60 12.82 -2.21
CA PHE A 25 2.00 13.58 -1.11
C PHE A 25 2.11 15.07 -1.42
N GLN A 26 1.00 15.76 -1.37
CA GLN A 26 0.95 17.21 -1.43
C GLN A 26 0.60 17.74 -0.04
N LEU A 27 1.57 18.36 0.62
CA LEU A 27 1.45 18.84 1.99
C LEU A 27 1.19 20.36 1.98
N THR A 28 0.14 20.79 2.64
CA THR A 28 -0.07 22.22 2.96
C THR A 28 0.47 22.46 4.36
N VAL A 29 1.38 23.40 4.50
CA VAL A 29 2.09 23.63 5.76
C VAL A 29 1.88 25.05 6.29
N ASP A 30 1.97 25.18 7.62
CA ASP A 30 1.99 26.44 8.34
C ASP A 30 3.20 26.42 9.30
N GLY A 31 4.33 26.96 8.84
CA GLY A 31 5.62 26.74 9.45
C GLY A 31 6.01 25.27 9.35
N GLU A 32 6.23 24.60 10.46
CA GLU A 32 6.56 23.16 10.55
C GLU A 32 5.33 22.25 10.72
N ILE A 33 4.14 22.83 10.79
CA ILE A 33 2.90 22.09 11.02
C ILE A 33 2.24 21.77 9.68
N VAL A 34 1.98 20.50 9.41
CA VAL A 34 1.16 20.07 8.29
C VAL A 34 -0.30 20.34 8.64
N THR A 35 -0.97 21.17 7.84
CA THR A 35 -2.37 21.55 8.05
C THR A 35 -3.33 20.81 7.13
N ASP A 36 -2.84 20.29 6.02
CA ASP A 36 -3.63 19.51 5.06
C ASP A 36 -2.72 18.62 4.24
N ILE A 37 -3.26 17.50 3.74
CA ILE A 37 -2.55 16.53 2.92
C ILE A 37 -3.46 15.98 1.82
N ASP A 38 -2.99 16.03 0.59
CA ASP A 38 -3.56 15.29 -0.55
C ASP A 38 -2.61 14.14 -0.90
N VAL A 39 -3.16 12.92 -0.99
CA VAL A 39 -2.37 11.69 -1.22
C VAL A 39 -2.80 11.05 -2.53
N ARG A 40 -1.82 10.75 -3.39
CA ARG A 40 -2.03 9.97 -4.61
C ARG A 40 -1.16 8.73 -4.57
N ILE A 41 -1.84 7.60 -4.51
CA ILE A 41 -1.25 6.26 -4.51
C ILE A 41 -1.60 5.53 -5.81
N SER A 42 -1.28 4.25 -5.88
CA SER A 42 -1.60 3.38 -7.04
C SER A 42 -0.69 3.55 -8.25
N TYR A 43 0.46 4.19 -8.12
CA TYR A 43 1.45 4.23 -9.20
C TYR A 43 1.95 2.85 -9.62
N ASN A 44 1.99 1.90 -8.68
CA ASN A 44 2.40 0.51 -8.90
C ASN A 44 1.21 -0.46 -9.00
N HIS A 45 0.01 0.03 -9.28
CA HIS A 45 -1.17 -0.81 -9.41
C HIS A 45 -1.00 -1.81 -10.57
N ARG A 46 -1.15 -3.11 -10.28
CA ARG A 46 -0.94 -4.20 -11.23
C ARG A 46 -2.16 -5.12 -11.38
N GLY A 47 -3.28 -4.77 -10.78
CA GLY A 47 -4.52 -5.55 -10.82
C GLY A 47 -4.45 -6.89 -10.10
N ILE A 48 -3.55 -7.06 -9.11
CA ILE A 48 -3.33 -8.32 -8.40
C ILE A 48 -4.60 -8.79 -7.69
N GLU A 49 -5.32 -7.90 -7.04
CA GLU A 49 -6.56 -8.20 -6.34
C GLU A 49 -7.61 -8.77 -7.30
N LYS A 50 -7.81 -8.11 -8.46
CA LYS A 50 -8.76 -8.57 -9.46
C LYS A 50 -8.34 -9.89 -10.13
N LEU A 51 -7.06 -10.05 -10.36
CA LEU A 51 -6.53 -11.30 -10.90
C LEU A 51 -6.72 -12.46 -9.91
N SER A 52 -6.54 -12.22 -8.60
CA SER A 52 -6.71 -13.25 -7.56
C SER A 52 -8.12 -13.82 -7.52
N GLU A 53 -9.15 -13.03 -7.87
CA GLU A 53 -10.53 -13.51 -7.99
C GLU A 53 -10.75 -14.53 -9.12
N THR A 54 -9.85 -14.58 -10.08
CA THR A 54 -9.95 -15.51 -11.24
C THR A 54 -9.16 -16.80 -11.04
N LEU A 55 -8.34 -16.87 -10.00
CA LEU A 55 -7.49 -18.02 -9.69
C LEU A 55 -8.16 -18.97 -8.69
N GLN A 56 -7.69 -20.21 -8.67
CA GLN A 56 -8.04 -21.15 -7.60
C GLN A 56 -7.31 -20.74 -6.31
N PHE A 57 -7.92 -21.08 -5.17
CA PHE A 57 -7.42 -20.64 -3.86
C PHE A 57 -5.97 -21.07 -3.56
N ASP A 58 -5.52 -22.21 -4.09
CA ASP A 58 -4.16 -22.72 -3.96
C ASP A 58 -3.13 -22.04 -4.87
N GLN A 59 -3.59 -21.31 -5.90
CA GLN A 59 -2.76 -20.56 -6.81
C GLN A 59 -2.52 -19.12 -6.33
N VAL A 60 -3.44 -18.56 -5.55
CA VAL A 60 -3.36 -17.17 -5.07
C VAL A 60 -2.09 -16.89 -4.25
N PRO A 61 -1.58 -17.80 -3.39
CA PRO A 61 -0.34 -17.57 -2.65
C PRO A 61 0.86 -17.22 -3.55
N PHE A 62 0.96 -17.86 -4.72
CA PHE A 62 2.03 -17.57 -5.68
C PHE A 62 1.87 -16.18 -6.32
N LEU A 63 0.65 -15.76 -6.59
CA LEU A 63 0.38 -14.42 -7.11
C LEU A 63 0.70 -13.34 -6.08
N VAL A 64 0.16 -13.47 -4.86
CA VAL A 64 0.31 -12.43 -3.82
C VAL A 64 1.74 -12.34 -3.30
N SER A 65 2.56 -13.38 -3.45
CA SER A 65 4.00 -13.31 -3.16
C SER A 65 4.74 -12.28 -4.02
N ARG A 66 4.16 -11.87 -5.17
CA ARG A 66 4.72 -10.87 -6.08
C ARG A 66 4.22 -9.45 -5.82
N VAL A 67 3.39 -9.25 -4.80
CA VAL A 67 3.02 -7.90 -4.35
C VAL A 67 4.26 -7.14 -3.90
N CYS A 68 5.15 -7.79 -3.19
CA CYS A 68 6.40 -7.23 -2.71
C CYS A 68 7.54 -8.27 -2.81
N GLY A 69 8.67 -7.89 -3.40
CA GLY A 69 9.84 -8.78 -3.54
C GLY A 69 10.64 -8.93 -2.25
N ILE A 70 10.65 -7.91 -1.40
CA ILE A 70 11.38 -7.90 -0.12
C ILE A 70 10.60 -8.69 0.94
N CYS A 71 9.27 -8.55 0.97
CA CYS A 71 8.37 -9.19 1.93
C CYS A 71 7.52 -10.30 1.28
N SER A 72 8.10 -11.07 0.37
CA SER A 72 7.39 -12.06 -0.46
C SER A 72 6.69 -13.18 0.31
N ALA A 73 7.06 -13.42 1.57
CA ALA A 73 6.42 -14.39 2.44
C ALA A 73 5.22 -13.81 3.23
N SER A 74 5.19 -12.51 3.45
CA SER A 74 4.19 -11.86 4.33
C SER A 74 2.78 -11.91 3.74
N HIS A 75 2.64 -11.58 2.47
CA HIS A 75 1.34 -11.58 1.80
C HIS A 75 0.75 -13.00 1.63
N PRO A 76 1.54 -14.02 1.21
CA PRO A 76 1.05 -15.40 1.21
C PRO A 76 0.64 -15.90 2.59
N LEU A 77 1.39 -15.55 3.65
CA LEU A 77 1.06 -15.93 5.01
C LEU A 77 -0.29 -15.33 5.44
N ALA A 78 -0.50 -14.04 5.22
CA ALA A 78 -1.76 -13.38 5.53
C ALA A 78 -2.94 -14.02 4.77
N TYR A 79 -2.74 -14.34 3.50
CA TYR A 79 -3.74 -15.02 2.69
C TYR A 79 -4.08 -16.42 3.23
N VAL A 80 -3.06 -17.23 3.53
CA VAL A 80 -3.26 -18.58 4.04
C VAL A 80 -3.98 -18.56 5.38
N GLN A 81 -3.61 -17.65 6.29
CA GLN A 81 -4.31 -17.47 7.57
C GLN A 81 -5.79 -17.14 7.39
N ALA A 82 -6.12 -16.29 6.44
CA ALA A 82 -7.51 -15.95 6.12
C ALA A 82 -8.28 -17.17 5.57
N VAL A 83 -7.65 -17.97 4.72
CA VAL A 83 -8.25 -19.22 4.19
C VAL A 83 -8.45 -20.27 5.29
N GLU A 84 -7.48 -20.44 6.18
CA GLU A 84 -7.57 -21.34 7.34
C GLU A 84 -8.73 -20.94 8.26
N GLU A 85 -8.90 -19.64 8.51
CA GLU A 85 -10.01 -19.11 9.31
C GLU A 85 -11.37 -19.40 8.65
N ILE A 86 -11.49 -19.16 7.34
CA ILE A 86 -12.71 -19.45 6.58
C ILE A 86 -13.02 -20.95 6.58
N ALA A 87 -12.01 -21.79 6.44
CA ALA A 87 -12.14 -23.24 6.41
C ALA A 87 -12.32 -23.87 7.81
N GLY A 88 -12.16 -23.10 8.88
CA GLY A 88 -12.21 -23.60 10.26
C GLY A 88 -11.08 -24.56 10.60
N VAL A 89 -9.94 -24.46 9.91
CA VAL A 89 -8.77 -25.33 10.11
C VAL A 89 -7.80 -24.64 11.05
N LYS A 90 -7.34 -25.35 12.08
CA LYS A 90 -6.29 -24.86 12.96
C LYS A 90 -4.96 -25.50 12.56
N PRO A 91 -3.97 -24.75 12.11
CA PRO A 91 -2.67 -25.30 11.76
C PRO A 91 -1.96 -25.85 13.02
N PRO A 92 -1.09 -26.86 12.88
CA PRO A 92 -0.30 -27.36 14.00
C PRO A 92 0.71 -26.31 14.48
N GLU A 93 1.01 -26.31 15.75
CA GLU A 93 2.09 -25.50 16.31
C GLU A 93 3.45 -25.98 15.74
N ARG A 94 4.28 -25.02 15.35
CA ARG A 94 5.64 -25.25 14.84
C ARG A 94 6.67 -24.87 15.88
#